data_a73f07c0bb203e94cf2ff4fddfeffae4
#
_entry.id   a73f07c0bb203e94cf2ff4fddfeffae4
#
_cell.length_a   1.000
_cell.length_b   1.000
_cell.length_c   1.000
_cell.angle_alpha   90.00
_cell.angle_beta   90.00
_cell.angle_gamma   90.00
#
_symmetry.space_group_name_H-M   'P 1'
#
loop_
_entity.id
_entity.type
_entity.pdbx_description
1 polymer ?
#
loop_
_entity_poly.entity_id
_entity_poly.type
_entity_poly.pdbx_seq_one_letter_code
_entity_poly.pdbx_strand_id
1 'polypeptide(L)'
;MKPNFTLLLAIALLSASTLGAQKKVRVDVVLPAESAWAEEPPAVSSSGLLSDGSMRDLLSNGFPARLHYRLERWTSGRWFDDLKATFDWDVIVKYDVLGKKYQVVRVVNKKVESLGEFAGGGEAENAAEGPYHPAISLPKKGQRGYYNLLLDVETLSLSDLDEVERWLRGELKPAVSGKKNPGTALGRGVRTLVVRLLGGEKRHYEARTGKFKP
;
A
#
# COMPACT_ATOMS: atom_id res chain seq x y z
N MET A 1 -68.81 -14.29 6.51
CA MET A 1 -67.70 -13.32 6.42
C MET A 1 -66.45 -14.06 6.80
N LYS A 2 -65.52 -14.36 5.84
CA LYS A 2 -64.26 -14.99 6.05
C LYS A 2 -63.17 -13.90 5.95
N PRO A 3 -62.30 -13.66 6.92
CA PRO A 3 -61.23 -12.66 6.80
C PRO A 3 -60.12 -13.18 5.89
N ASN A 4 -59.69 -12.32 4.98
CA ASN A 4 -58.61 -12.54 4.01
C ASN A 4 -57.25 -12.67 4.72
N PHE A 5 -56.74 -13.89 4.77
CA PHE A 5 -55.45 -14.25 5.39
C PHE A 5 -54.26 -14.14 4.41
N THR A 6 -54.49 -13.54 3.26
CA THR A 6 -53.48 -13.52 2.15
C THR A 6 -52.68 -12.24 2.06
N LEU A 7 -52.86 -11.25 2.95
CA LEU A 7 -52.15 -9.96 2.84
C LEU A 7 -50.94 -9.79 3.78
N LEU A 8 -50.68 -10.75 4.65
CA LEU A 8 -49.58 -10.65 5.65
C LEU A 8 -48.29 -11.38 5.28
N LEU A 9 -48.27 -12.08 4.13
CA LEU A 9 -47.09 -12.84 3.70
C LEU A 9 -46.16 -12.08 2.73
N ALA A 10 -46.50 -10.88 2.30
CA ALA A 10 -45.77 -10.14 1.27
C ALA A 10 -44.78 -9.11 1.82
N ILE A 11 -44.69 -8.87 3.13
CA ILE A 11 -43.83 -7.83 3.73
C ILE A 11 -42.55 -8.41 4.35
N ALA A 12 -42.41 -9.72 4.46
CA ALA A 12 -41.26 -10.35 5.12
C ALA A 12 -40.05 -10.64 4.21
N LEU A 13 -40.07 -10.27 2.94
CA LEU A 13 -39.03 -10.64 1.95
C LEU A 13 -38.14 -9.49 1.47
N LEU A 14 -38.17 -8.30 2.11
CA LEU A 14 -37.36 -7.14 1.68
C LEU A 14 -36.24 -6.76 2.68
N SER A 15 -35.91 -7.64 3.60
CA SER A 15 -34.67 -7.48 4.40
C SER A 15 -33.53 -8.23 3.70
N ALA A 16 -33.25 -7.94 2.44
CA ALA A 16 -31.99 -8.30 1.83
C ALA A 16 -30.91 -7.47 2.54
N SER A 17 -30.37 -8.03 3.61
CA SER A 17 -29.13 -7.55 4.23
C SER A 17 -28.09 -7.47 3.11
N THR A 18 -27.74 -6.26 2.68
CA THR A 18 -26.53 -6.03 1.91
C THR A 18 -25.36 -6.42 2.81
N LEU A 19 -25.03 -7.71 2.84
CA LEU A 19 -23.70 -8.13 3.29
C LEU A 19 -22.75 -7.40 2.36
N GLY A 20 -22.15 -6.32 2.86
CA GLY A 20 -21.09 -5.64 2.16
C GLY A 20 -20.01 -6.67 1.86
N ALA A 21 -19.92 -7.12 0.62
CA ALA A 21 -18.91 -8.05 0.18
C ALA A 21 -17.57 -7.43 0.51
N GLN A 22 -16.85 -7.98 1.49
CA GLN A 22 -15.52 -7.54 1.83
C GLN A 22 -14.66 -7.64 0.58
N LYS A 23 -14.20 -6.49 0.08
CA LYS A 23 -13.42 -6.41 -1.16
C LYS A 23 -12.16 -7.23 -0.97
N LYS A 24 -12.00 -8.29 -1.77
CA LYS A 24 -10.82 -9.15 -1.67
C LYS A 24 -9.58 -8.33 -2.04
N VAL A 25 -8.58 -8.35 -1.19
CA VAL A 25 -7.29 -7.70 -1.47
C VAL A 25 -6.66 -8.31 -2.73
N ARG A 26 -6.20 -7.44 -3.62
CA ARG A 26 -5.43 -7.80 -4.81
C ARG A 26 -4.19 -6.93 -4.88
N VAL A 27 -3.12 -7.50 -5.39
CA VAL A 27 -1.85 -6.83 -5.61
C VAL A 27 -1.33 -7.31 -6.96
N ASP A 28 -1.01 -6.39 -7.86
CA ASP A 28 -0.66 -6.71 -9.24
C ASP A 28 0.57 -5.93 -9.73
N VAL A 29 1.37 -6.59 -10.56
CA VAL A 29 2.44 -5.99 -11.35
C VAL A 29 2.16 -6.25 -12.82
N VAL A 30 1.88 -5.20 -13.56
CA VAL A 30 1.56 -5.27 -14.98
C VAL A 30 2.75 -4.78 -15.80
N LEU A 31 3.22 -5.61 -16.72
CA LEU A 31 4.24 -5.20 -17.67
C LEU A 31 3.60 -4.31 -18.75
N PRO A 32 4.32 -3.27 -19.24
CA PRO A 32 3.86 -2.54 -20.42
C PRO A 32 3.84 -3.44 -21.64
N ALA A 33 3.22 -3.00 -22.72
CA ALA A 33 3.26 -3.69 -24.01
C ALA A 33 4.72 -3.90 -24.47
N GLU A 34 4.99 -4.99 -25.18
CA GLU A 34 6.37 -5.31 -25.61
C GLU A 34 7.04 -4.18 -26.41
N SER A 35 6.27 -3.45 -27.21
CA SER A 35 6.73 -2.28 -27.95
C SER A 35 7.18 -1.11 -27.07
N ALA A 36 6.68 -1.04 -25.83
CA ALA A 36 6.97 0.04 -24.87
C ALA A 36 8.01 -0.36 -23.81
N TRP A 37 8.56 -1.57 -23.86
CA TRP A 37 9.51 -2.06 -22.84
C TRP A 37 10.77 -1.21 -22.68
N ALA A 38 11.18 -0.47 -23.70
CA ALA A 38 12.35 0.41 -23.61
C ALA A 38 12.06 1.73 -22.88
N GLU A 39 10.80 2.15 -22.83
CA GLU A 39 10.38 3.50 -22.43
C GLU A 39 9.56 3.50 -21.16
N GLU A 40 8.76 2.47 -20.94
CA GLU A 40 7.80 2.43 -19.82
C GLU A 40 8.21 1.43 -18.73
N PRO A 41 8.21 1.85 -17.46
CA PRO A 41 8.39 0.93 -16.33
C PRO A 41 7.13 0.08 -16.12
N PRO A 42 7.22 -1.01 -15.34
CA PRO A 42 6.03 -1.77 -14.95
C PRO A 42 5.08 -0.91 -14.11
N ALA A 43 3.79 -1.16 -14.24
CA ALA A 43 2.77 -0.57 -13.40
C ALA A 43 2.49 -1.48 -12.18
N VAL A 44 2.43 -0.88 -11.00
CA VAL A 44 2.10 -1.57 -9.75
C VAL A 44 0.79 -1.01 -9.23
N SER A 45 -0.16 -1.89 -8.94
CA SER A 45 -1.45 -1.53 -8.34
C SER A 45 -1.84 -2.49 -7.25
N SER A 46 -2.69 -2.02 -6.38
CA SER A 46 -3.34 -2.82 -5.34
C SER A 46 -4.83 -2.47 -5.26
N SER A 47 -5.61 -3.26 -4.53
CA SER A 47 -7.00 -2.93 -4.25
C SER A 47 -7.50 -3.63 -3.00
N GLY A 48 -8.41 -2.98 -2.27
CA GLY A 48 -9.06 -3.53 -1.09
C GLY A 48 -8.20 -3.54 0.17
N LEU A 49 -7.08 -2.82 0.19
CA LEU A 49 -6.12 -2.82 1.29
C LEU A 49 -6.68 -2.19 2.57
N LEU A 50 -7.49 -1.15 2.44
CA LEU A 50 -8.09 -0.41 3.55
C LEU A 50 -9.56 -0.81 3.78
N SER A 51 -10.07 -1.78 3.04
CA SER A 51 -11.47 -2.23 3.09
C SER A 51 -11.81 -3.09 4.31
N ASP A 52 -10.82 -3.52 5.06
CA ASP A 52 -10.99 -4.29 6.29
C ASP A 52 -11.59 -3.43 7.42
N GLY A 53 -12.55 -4.01 8.17
CA GLY A 53 -13.24 -3.29 9.25
C GLY A 53 -12.29 -2.79 10.33
N SER A 54 -11.34 -3.60 10.76
CA SER A 54 -10.38 -3.22 11.81
C SER A 54 -9.45 -2.10 11.34
N MET A 55 -9.01 -2.13 10.09
CA MET A 55 -8.20 -1.07 9.50
C MET A 55 -8.97 0.25 9.39
N ARG A 56 -10.25 0.20 8.98
CA ARG A 56 -11.12 1.38 8.92
C ARG A 56 -11.36 1.99 10.29
N ASP A 57 -11.59 1.16 11.30
CA ASP A 57 -11.78 1.61 12.68
C ASP A 57 -10.53 2.32 13.19
N LEU A 58 -9.35 1.76 12.97
CA LEU A 58 -8.09 2.38 13.35
C LEU A 58 -7.88 3.71 12.61
N LEU A 59 -8.06 3.76 11.29
CA LEU A 59 -7.97 4.99 10.52
C LEU A 59 -8.95 6.06 11.01
N SER A 60 -10.22 5.71 11.25
CA SER A 60 -11.24 6.65 11.73
C SER A 60 -10.93 7.23 13.11
N ASN A 61 -10.17 6.52 13.90
CA ASN A 61 -9.64 6.98 15.20
C ASN A 61 -8.31 7.74 15.08
N GLY A 62 -7.87 8.05 13.86
CA GLY A 62 -6.68 8.86 13.59
C GLY A 62 -5.36 8.09 13.56
N PHE A 63 -5.38 6.76 13.65
CA PHE A 63 -4.17 5.94 13.45
C PHE A 63 -3.85 5.82 11.97
N PRO A 64 -2.67 6.28 11.50
CA PRO A 64 -2.32 6.18 10.09
C PRO A 64 -2.08 4.74 9.66
N ALA A 65 -2.44 4.44 8.42
CA ALA A 65 -2.02 3.22 7.74
C ALA A 65 -0.77 3.50 6.89
N ARG A 66 0.19 2.61 6.93
CA ARG A 66 1.36 2.59 6.06
C ARG A 66 1.29 1.38 5.14
N LEU A 67 1.46 1.63 3.86
CA LEU A 67 1.58 0.64 2.81
C LEU A 67 3.03 0.71 2.31
N HIS A 68 3.83 -0.27 2.68
CA HIS A 68 5.24 -0.37 2.26
C HIS A 68 5.35 -1.29 1.06
N TYR A 69 5.66 -0.72 -0.08
CA TYR A 69 5.85 -1.44 -1.34
C TYR A 69 7.34 -1.65 -1.60
N ARG A 70 7.70 -2.86 -2.03
CA ARG A 70 9.02 -3.20 -2.56
C ARG A 70 8.85 -3.96 -3.86
N LEU A 71 9.30 -3.39 -4.95
CA LEU A 71 9.37 -4.05 -6.24
C LEU A 71 10.80 -4.55 -6.48
N GLU A 72 10.93 -5.84 -6.69
CA GLU A 72 12.18 -6.52 -6.95
C GLU A 72 12.24 -6.96 -8.42
N ARG A 73 13.38 -6.76 -9.06
CA ARG A 73 13.67 -7.31 -10.37
C ARG A 73 14.65 -8.44 -10.26
N TRP A 74 14.25 -9.60 -10.72
CA TRP A 74 15.04 -10.81 -10.70
C TRP A 74 15.45 -11.22 -12.12
N THR A 75 16.64 -11.81 -12.26
CA THR A 75 17.07 -12.48 -13.49
C THR A 75 17.08 -13.97 -13.25
N SER A 76 16.48 -14.73 -14.16
CA SER A 76 16.45 -16.17 -14.08
C SER A 76 17.76 -16.79 -14.50
N GLY A 77 18.41 -17.47 -13.57
CA GLY A 77 19.62 -18.24 -13.80
C GLY A 77 19.32 -19.71 -14.10
N ARG A 78 20.36 -20.46 -14.43
CA ARG A 78 20.25 -21.91 -14.66
C ARG A 78 19.98 -22.69 -13.37
N TRP A 79 20.58 -22.28 -12.28
CA TRP A 79 20.50 -22.93 -10.97
C TRP A 79 19.81 -22.09 -9.91
N PHE A 80 20.04 -20.77 -9.93
CA PHE A 80 19.45 -19.84 -9.00
C PHE A 80 19.02 -18.58 -9.74
N ASP A 81 17.90 -18.01 -9.29
CA ASP A 81 17.47 -16.69 -9.73
C ASP A 81 18.25 -15.63 -8.91
N ASP A 82 18.55 -14.47 -9.53
CA ASP A 82 19.45 -13.48 -9.00
C ASP A 82 18.76 -12.12 -8.92
N LEU A 83 18.72 -11.54 -7.71
CA LEU A 83 18.15 -10.21 -7.46
C LEU A 83 19.06 -9.13 -8.05
N LYS A 84 18.54 -8.35 -8.98
CA LYS A 84 19.31 -7.34 -9.73
C LYS A 84 18.97 -5.90 -9.35
N ALA A 85 17.76 -5.63 -8.91
CA ALA A 85 17.36 -4.29 -8.50
C ALA A 85 16.18 -4.36 -7.52
N THR A 86 16.06 -3.35 -6.68
CA THR A 86 14.92 -3.11 -5.81
C THR A 86 14.50 -1.65 -5.91
N PHE A 87 13.20 -1.40 -5.79
CA PHE A 87 12.64 -0.07 -5.67
C PHE A 87 11.61 -0.08 -4.55
N ASP A 88 11.85 0.75 -3.53
CA ASP A 88 11.00 0.82 -2.33
C ASP A 88 10.29 2.17 -2.27
N TRP A 89 9.01 2.16 -1.88
CA TRP A 89 8.26 3.37 -1.53
C TRP A 89 7.22 3.07 -0.47
N ASP A 90 6.84 4.11 0.25
CA ASP A 90 5.76 4.05 1.22
C ASP A 90 4.59 4.90 0.75
N VAL A 91 3.38 4.45 1.07
CA VAL A 91 2.18 5.26 1.01
C VAL A 91 1.58 5.32 2.39
N ILE A 92 1.29 6.51 2.87
CA ILE A 92 0.73 6.75 4.19
C ILE A 92 -0.65 7.37 4.01
N VAL A 93 -1.63 6.76 4.63
CA VAL A 93 -3.01 7.27 4.71
C VAL A 93 -3.29 7.66 6.15
N LYS A 94 -3.65 8.92 6.37
CA LYS A 94 -4.00 9.45 7.68
C LYS A 94 -5.38 10.09 7.61
N TYR A 95 -6.23 9.83 8.59
CA TYR A 95 -7.48 10.56 8.79
C TYR A 95 -7.27 11.70 9.80
N ASP A 96 -7.54 12.92 9.39
CA ASP A 96 -7.62 14.08 10.28
C ASP A 96 -9.03 14.12 10.88
N VAL A 97 -9.12 13.78 12.16
CA VAL A 97 -10.40 13.70 12.89
C VAL A 97 -11.05 15.09 13.03
N LEU A 98 -10.25 16.16 13.14
CA LEU A 98 -10.74 17.53 13.27
C LEU A 98 -11.20 18.09 11.93
N GLY A 99 -10.37 17.94 10.91
CA GLY A 99 -10.67 18.39 9.54
C GLY A 99 -11.61 17.46 8.79
N LYS A 100 -11.91 16.25 9.32
CA LYS A 100 -12.76 15.22 8.70
C LYS A 100 -12.32 14.90 7.26
N LYS A 101 -11.01 14.77 7.06
CA LYS A 101 -10.42 14.50 5.74
C LYS A 101 -9.35 13.44 5.86
N TYR A 102 -9.20 12.67 4.80
CA TYR A 102 -8.09 11.75 4.61
C TYR A 102 -6.96 12.47 3.87
N GLN A 103 -5.75 12.35 4.37
CA GLN A 103 -4.53 12.79 3.70
C GLN A 103 -3.79 11.56 3.19
N VAL A 104 -3.41 11.57 1.92
CA VAL A 104 -2.64 10.48 1.31
C VAL A 104 -1.33 11.06 0.79
N VAL A 105 -0.23 10.47 1.24
CA VAL A 105 1.11 10.88 0.81
C VAL A 105 1.92 9.68 0.36
N ARG A 106 2.80 9.89 -0.61
CA ARG A 106 3.79 8.92 -1.07
C ARG A 106 5.17 9.37 -0.62
N VAL A 107 5.99 8.43 -0.16
CA VAL A 107 7.37 8.68 0.23
C VAL A 107 8.31 7.83 -0.62
N VAL A 108 9.14 8.48 -1.42
CA VAL A 108 10.16 7.84 -2.27
C VAL A 108 11.50 8.49 -2.01
N ASN A 109 12.53 7.71 -1.71
CA ASN A 109 13.87 8.23 -1.44
C ASN A 109 13.87 9.40 -0.42
N LYS A 110 13.07 9.30 0.63
CA LYS A 110 12.89 10.33 1.68
C LYS A 110 12.21 11.63 1.20
N LYS A 111 11.70 11.67 -0.01
CA LYS A 111 10.89 12.78 -0.51
C LYS A 111 9.43 12.44 -0.32
N VAL A 112 8.69 13.37 0.28
CA VAL A 112 7.25 13.27 0.48
C VAL A 112 6.53 13.96 -0.66
N GLU A 113 5.58 13.27 -1.25
CA GLU A 113 4.71 13.77 -2.31
C GLU A 113 3.25 13.59 -1.86
N SER A 114 2.48 14.67 -1.89
CA SER A 114 1.05 14.59 -1.60
C SER A 114 0.32 13.96 -2.78
N LEU A 115 -0.45 12.92 -2.52
CA LEU A 115 -1.37 12.32 -3.49
C LEU A 115 -2.77 12.94 -3.39
N GLY A 116 -3.04 13.73 -2.34
CA GLY A 116 -4.26 14.50 -2.18
C GLY A 116 -4.87 14.45 -0.79
N GLU A 117 -5.93 15.26 -0.63
CA GLU A 117 -6.84 15.23 0.51
C GLU A 117 -8.23 14.84 0.03
N PHE A 118 -8.89 13.93 0.76
CA PHE A 118 -10.15 13.33 0.35
C PHE A 118 -11.17 13.39 1.49
N ALA A 119 -12.42 13.67 1.15
CA ALA A 119 -13.51 13.62 2.13
C ALA A 119 -13.95 12.19 2.45
N GLY A 120 -13.84 11.28 1.48
CA GLY A 120 -14.26 9.89 1.57
C GLY A 120 -13.11 8.91 1.68
N GLY A 121 -13.25 7.89 2.57
CA GLY A 121 -12.26 6.83 2.72
C GLY A 121 -12.03 6.01 1.44
N GLY A 122 -13.07 5.83 0.61
CA GLY A 122 -12.93 5.12 -0.67
C GLY A 122 -12.10 5.87 -1.70
N GLU A 123 -12.19 7.20 -1.73
CA GLU A 123 -11.36 8.04 -2.61
C GLU A 123 -9.89 8.00 -2.14
N ALA A 124 -9.67 8.07 -0.83
CA ALA A 124 -8.35 7.94 -0.23
C ALA A 124 -7.74 6.57 -0.49
N GLU A 125 -8.53 5.49 -0.38
CA GLU A 125 -8.12 4.13 -0.72
C GLU A 125 -7.68 4.05 -2.18
N ASN A 126 -8.48 4.54 -3.11
CA ASN A 126 -8.13 4.53 -4.53
C ASN A 126 -6.84 5.30 -4.81
N ALA A 127 -6.63 6.46 -4.17
CA ALA A 127 -5.39 7.22 -4.31
C ALA A 127 -4.16 6.49 -3.74
N ALA A 128 -4.35 5.72 -2.67
CA ALA A 128 -3.30 4.94 -2.03
C ALA A 128 -2.96 3.63 -2.78
N GLU A 129 -3.87 3.13 -3.62
CA GLU A 129 -3.74 1.85 -4.32
C GLU A 129 -3.05 1.95 -5.70
N GLY A 130 -2.81 3.15 -6.20
CA GLY A 130 -2.09 3.40 -7.44
C GLY A 130 -3.00 3.62 -8.67
N PRO A 131 -2.52 3.38 -9.90
CA PRO A 131 -1.26 2.71 -10.25
C PRO A 131 -0.01 3.54 -10.01
N TYR A 132 1.09 2.86 -9.62
CA TYR A 132 2.41 3.44 -9.48
C TYR A 132 3.32 2.95 -10.59
N HIS A 133 4.24 3.82 -11.06
CA HIS A 133 5.24 3.50 -12.07
C HIS A 133 6.65 3.66 -11.47
N PRO A 134 7.12 2.66 -10.70
CA PRO A 134 8.43 2.73 -10.05
C PRO A 134 9.55 2.75 -11.08
N ALA A 135 10.56 3.59 -10.85
CA ALA A 135 11.71 3.76 -11.74
C ALA A 135 12.66 2.55 -11.63
N ILE A 136 12.20 1.39 -12.06
CA ILE A 136 12.97 0.15 -12.11
C ILE A 136 13.06 -0.33 -13.56
N SER A 137 14.28 -0.51 -14.05
CA SER A 137 14.51 -0.93 -15.44
C SER A 137 14.10 -2.38 -15.68
N LEU A 138 13.79 -2.74 -16.89
CA LEU A 138 13.59 -4.12 -17.33
C LEU A 138 14.90 -4.94 -17.25
N PRO A 139 14.85 -6.27 -17.31
CA PRO A 139 16.02 -7.11 -17.53
C PRO A 139 16.78 -6.65 -18.78
N LYS A 140 18.07 -6.91 -18.84
CA LYS A 140 18.87 -6.61 -20.05
C LYS A 140 18.33 -7.41 -21.25
N LYS A 141 18.40 -6.83 -22.43
CA LYS A 141 18.01 -7.49 -23.69
C LYS A 141 18.57 -8.91 -23.75
N GLY A 142 17.71 -9.86 -24.02
CA GLY A 142 18.08 -11.28 -24.11
C GLY A 142 18.16 -12.02 -22.76
N GLN A 143 18.09 -11.34 -21.63
CA GLN A 143 18.05 -11.97 -20.31
C GLN A 143 16.61 -12.27 -19.90
N ARG A 144 16.37 -13.49 -19.41
CA ARG A 144 15.07 -13.87 -18.85
C ARG A 144 14.96 -13.37 -17.40
N GLY A 145 13.87 -12.71 -17.09
CA GLY A 145 13.65 -12.21 -15.73
C GLY A 145 12.17 -12.11 -15.38
N TYR A 146 11.90 -11.58 -14.19
CA TYR A 146 10.55 -11.31 -13.67
C TYR A 146 10.62 -10.23 -12.60
N TYR A 147 9.46 -9.69 -12.26
CA TYR A 147 9.29 -8.83 -11.10
C TYR A 147 8.58 -9.56 -9.97
N ASN A 148 8.98 -9.28 -8.75
CA ASN A 148 8.32 -9.71 -7.52
C ASN A 148 7.97 -8.46 -6.71
N LEU A 149 6.69 -8.28 -6.39
CA LEU A 149 6.18 -7.20 -5.56
C LEU A 149 5.87 -7.74 -4.18
N LEU A 150 6.45 -7.11 -3.17
CA LEU A 150 6.15 -7.34 -1.76
C LEU A 150 5.43 -6.10 -1.24
N LEU A 151 4.32 -6.29 -0.54
CA LEU A 151 3.55 -5.22 0.08
C LEU A 151 3.26 -5.56 1.53
N ASP A 152 3.76 -4.72 2.42
CA ASP A 152 3.44 -4.76 3.84
C ASP A 152 2.42 -3.66 4.16
N VAL A 153 1.31 -4.02 4.78
CA VAL A 153 0.29 -3.08 5.28
C VAL A 153 0.30 -3.12 6.80
N GLU A 154 0.49 -1.98 7.42
CA GLU A 154 0.58 -1.84 8.87
C GLU A 154 -0.07 -0.55 9.35
N THR A 155 -0.55 -0.52 10.59
CA THR A 155 -0.96 0.70 11.27
C THR A 155 0.22 1.28 12.05
N LEU A 156 0.39 2.59 11.97
CA LEU A 156 1.44 3.30 12.70
C LEU A 156 0.98 3.63 14.12
N SER A 157 1.90 3.55 15.08
CA SER A 157 1.64 3.96 16.46
C SER A 157 1.60 5.48 16.59
N LEU A 158 1.09 5.98 17.73
CA LEU A 158 1.09 7.43 18.01
C LEU A 158 2.49 8.03 18.08
N SER A 159 3.51 7.27 18.51
CA SER A 159 4.91 7.71 18.50
C SER A 159 5.47 7.83 17.08
N ASP A 160 5.02 6.96 16.16
CA ASP A 160 5.41 7.05 14.76
C ASP A 160 4.70 8.21 14.06
N LEU A 161 3.50 8.60 14.57
CA LEU A 161 2.75 9.73 14.08
C LEU A 161 3.54 11.05 14.24
N ASP A 162 4.18 11.28 15.38
CA ASP A 162 5.00 12.45 15.63
C ASP A 162 6.19 12.54 14.65
N GLU A 163 6.72 11.40 14.24
CA GLU A 163 7.79 11.35 13.23
C GLU A 163 7.24 11.62 11.84
N VAL A 164 6.10 11.04 11.48
CA VAL A 164 5.40 11.30 10.22
C VAL A 164 4.98 12.76 10.12
N GLU A 165 4.47 13.37 11.18
CA GLU A 165 4.09 14.79 11.19
C GLU A 165 5.29 15.71 11.03
N ARG A 166 6.42 15.39 11.64
CA ARG A 166 7.68 16.12 11.41
C ARG A 166 8.16 16.00 9.97
N TRP A 167 7.99 14.82 9.37
CA TRP A 167 8.25 14.63 7.94
C TRP A 167 7.36 15.50 7.05
N LEU A 168 6.07 15.48 7.33
CA LEU A 168 5.09 16.26 6.57
C LEU A 168 5.32 17.77 6.67
N ARG A 169 5.84 18.26 7.82
CA ARG A 169 6.20 19.67 8.02
C ARG A 169 7.57 20.04 7.45
N GLY A 170 8.30 19.11 6.83
CA GLY A 170 9.62 19.36 6.30
C GLY A 170 10.71 19.57 7.36
N GLU A 171 10.43 19.27 8.62
CA GLU A 171 11.32 19.48 9.77
C GLU A 171 12.41 18.39 9.92
N LEU A 172 12.73 17.66 8.86
CA LEU A 172 13.82 16.72 8.86
C LEU A 172 15.17 17.46 8.93
N LYS A 173 15.58 17.86 10.13
CA LYS A 173 16.99 18.02 10.40
C LYS A 173 17.61 16.62 10.43
N PRO A 174 18.57 16.28 9.55
CA PRO A 174 19.31 15.04 9.71
C PRO A 174 19.94 15.09 11.10
N ALA A 175 19.69 14.08 11.92
CA ALA A 175 20.46 13.88 13.14
C ALA A 175 21.91 13.59 12.70
N VAL A 176 22.68 14.66 12.49
CA VAL A 176 24.11 14.60 12.30
C VAL A 176 24.72 14.49 13.67
N SER A 177 24.92 13.28 14.14
CA SER A 177 25.92 13.04 15.13
C SER A 177 26.34 11.56 15.09
N GLY A 178 27.58 11.34 14.65
CA GLY A 178 28.31 10.07 14.81
C GLY A 178 28.40 9.20 13.57
N LYS A 179 29.60 9.19 13.00
CA LYS A 179 30.16 8.26 12.00
C LYS A 179 29.53 6.86 12.01
N LYS A 180 28.46 6.61 11.21
CA LYS A 180 28.11 5.28 10.67
C LYS A 180 27.10 5.50 9.55
N ASN A 181 27.31 4.83 8.42
CA ASN A 181 26.57 4.93 7.16
C ASN A 181 25.09 5.30 7.29
N PRO A 182 24.63 6.45 6.79
CA PRO A 182 23.24 6.90 6.97
C PRO A 182 22.19 6.07 6.22
N GLY A 183 22.62 5.28 5.22
CA GLY A 183 21.71 4.45 4.42
C GLY A 183 21.14 3.21 5.13
N THR A 184 21.78 2.74 6.22
CA THR A 184 21.36 1.52 6.93
C THR A 184 20.67 1.78 8.26
N ALA A 185 20.77 3.00 8.81
CA ALA A 185 20.18 3.34 10.10
C ALA A 185 18.67 3.66 10.00
N LEU A 186 18.24 4.38 8.95
CA LEU A 186 16.82 4.68 8.74
C LEU A 186 16.01 3.44 8.35
N GLY A 187 16.57 2.55 7.52
CA GLY A 187 15.90 1.29 7.17
C GLY A 187 15.76 0.33 8.36
N ARG A 188 16.65 0.43 9.35
CA ARG A 188 16.59 -0.38 10.59
C ARG A 188 15.76 0.29 11.69
N GLY A 189 15.81 1.61 11.83
CA GLY A 189 15.07 2.35 12.86
C GLY A 189 13.55 2.23 12.67
N VAL A 190 13.06 2.44 11.46
CA VAL A 190 11.64 2.27 11.10
C VAL A 190 11.21 0.80 11.26
N ARG A 191 12.10 -0.15 10.98
CA ARG A 191 11.81 -1.59 11.10
C ARG A 191 11.66 -2.08 12.56
N THR A 192 12.28 -1.41 13.52
CA THR A 192 12.35 -1.90 14.91
C THR A 192 11.29 -1.29 15.82
N LEU A 193 10.78 -0.09 15.52
CA LEU A 193 9.81 0.61 16.37
C LEU A 193 8.37 0.11 16.21
N VAL A 194 7.97 -0.32 15.03
CA VAL A 194 6.58 -0.69 14.71
C VAL A 194 6.12 -2.00 15.38
N VAL A 195 7.02 -2.89 15.73
CA VAL A 195 6.66 -4.24 16.23
C VAL A 195 6.23 -4.25 17.70
N ARG A 196 6.42 -3.19 18.47
CA ARG A 196 6.43 -3.33 19.95
C ARG A 196 5.24 -2.82 20.73
N LEU A 197 4.29 -2.06 20.22
CA LEU A 197 3.37 -1.34 21.12
C LEU A 197 1.86 -1.52 20.96
N LEU A 198 1.30 -1.99 19.86
CA LEU A 198 -0.16 -2.05 19.73
C LEU A 198 -0.75 -3.35 19.17
N GLY A 199 0.02 -4.41 18.96
CA GLY A 199 -0.53 -5.62 18.32
C GLY A 199 -1.13 -5.34 16.94
N GLY A 200 -0.61 -4.30 16.25
CA GLY A 200 -1.04 -3.90 14.92
C GLY A 200 -0.83 -5.05 13.96
N GLU A 201 -1.91 -5.52 13.38
CA GLU A 201 -1.91 -6.61 12.42
C GLU A 201 -1.09 -6.19 11.20
N LYS A 202 0.14 -6.69 11.12
CA LYS A 202 0.95 -6.52 9.92
C LYS A 202 0.49 -7.55 8.90
N ARG A 203 0.03 -7.08 7.74
CA ARG A 203 -0.38 -7.93 6.64
C ARG A 203 0.65 -7.88 5.54
N HIS A 204 0.97 -9.03 4.99
CA HIS A 204 1.92 -9.18 3.91
C HIS A 204 1.23 -9.75 2.67
N TYR A 205 1.48 -9.13 1.53
CA TYR A 205 0.98 -9.53 0.23
C TYR A 205 2.14 -9.63 -0.76
N GLU A 206 2.03 -10.56 -1.69
CA GLU A 206 3.03 -10.78 -2.72
C GLU A 206 2.36 -10.98 -4.07
N ALA A 207 2.95 -10.40 -5.11
CA ALA A 207 2.56 -10.65 -6.49
C ALA A 207 3.81 -10.79 -7.36
N ARG A 208 3.74 -11.70 -8.33
CA ARG A 208 4.87 -12.00 -9.21
C ARG A 208 4.42 -12.03 -10.65
N THR A 209 5.18 -11.39 -11.53
CA THR A 209 4.95 -11.50 -12.98
C THR A 209 5.36 -12.88 -13.49
N GLY A 210 4.82 -13.29 -14.65
CA GLY A 210 5.42 -14.35 -15.41
C GLY A 210 6.88 -14.03 -15.78
N LYS A 211 7.68 -15.06 -16.09
CA LYS A 211 9.03 -14.87 -16.62
C LYS A 211 8.95 -14.37 -18.05
N PHE A 212 9.64 -13.28 -18.37
CA PHE A 212 9.70 -12.66 -19.70
C PHE A 212 11.14 -12.42 -20.13
N LYS A 213 11.33 -12.10 -21.41
CA LYS A 213 12.65 -11.87 -22.01
C LYS A 213 12.55 -10.68 -22.96
N PRO A 214 13.06 -9.49 -22.56
CA PRO A 214 13.12 -8.31 -23.43
C PRO A 214 14.04 -8.49 -24.64
#